data_c1d96fe024f07b2ba602586ea1b1ff5e
#
_entry.id   c1d96fe024f07b2ba602586ea1b1ff5e
#
_cell.length_a   1.000
_cell.length_b   1.000
_cell.length_c   1.000
_cell.angle_alpha   90.00
_cell.angle_beta   90.00
_cell.angle_gamma   90.00
#
_symmetry.space_group_name_H-M   'P 1'
#
loop_
_entity.id
_entity.type
_entity.pdbx_description
1 polymer ?
#
loop_
_entity_poly.entity_id
_entity_poly.type
_entity_poly.pdbx_seq_one_letter_code
_entity_poly.pdbx_strand_id
1 'polypeptide(L)'
;LKLLDCYAVFAAVSIERSELQEIANLGKIEVQMNQYLSQEERKQYKIPSKMQIEDDKMIDLFTIKFDAVAWDGIGHFKVLWAIADTFDLLREFKIPNEKWFRFLLEISQTYKKVPYHNWRHAVDVTQFVTYQIKLTKLEEKLTKFELLGFIVAAICHDANHDGFTNVFNEKAETPLGILYKNQSVMETHHCTVA
;
A
#
# COMPACT_ATOMS: atom_id res chain seq x y z
N LEU A 1 13.70 21.59 44.67
CA LEU A 1 13.76 20.27 44.05
C LEU A 1 12.52 20.01 43.17
N LYS A 2 11.29 20.05 43.67
CA LYS A 2 10.08 19.77 42.88
C LYS A 2 9.89 20.64 41.64
N LEU A 3 10.37 21.90 41.65
CA LEU A 3 10.26 22.80 40.49
C LEU A 3 11.25 22.41 39.40
N LEU A 4 12.46 22.01 39.75
CA LEU A 4 13.49 21.48 38.83
C LEU A 4 13.04 20.17 38.20
N ASP A 5 12.40 19.27 38.94
CA ASP A 5 11.84 18.03 38.44
C ASP A 5 10.74 18.30 37.38
N CYS A 6 9.86 19.28 37.67
CA CYS A 6 8.85 19.70 36.71
C CYS A 6 9.49 20.26 35.41
N TYR A 7 10.51 21.10 35.50
CA TYR A 7 11.19 21.62 34.32
C TYR A 7 11.92 20.53 33.55
N ALA A 8 12.52 19.55 34.24
CA ALA A 8 13.17 18.41 33.59
C ALA A 8 12.15 17.56 32.79
N VAL A 9 10.98 17.31 33.38
CA VAL A 9 9.90 16.59 32.69
C VAL A 9 9.39 17.39 31.49
N PHE A 10 9.17 18.69 31.60
CA PHE A 10 8.76 19.55 30.50
C PHE A 10 9.81 19.61 29.38
N ALA A 11 11.08 19.69 29.73
CA ALA A 11 12.17 19.67 28.77
C ALA A 11 12.25 18.33 28.04
N ALA A 12 12.16 17.21 28.78
CA ALA A 12 12.15 15.86 28.20
C ALA A 12 10.98 15.67 27.23
N VAL A 13 9.76 16.04 27.65
CA VAL A 13 8.55 15.97 26.79
C VAL A 13 8.69 16.87 25.55
N SER A 14 9.30 18.05 25.71
CA SER A 14 9.51 18.97 24.58
C SER A 14 10.55 18.46 23.59
N ILE A 15 11.61 17.82 24.07
CA ILE A 15 12.65 17.19 23.24
C ILE A 15 12.04 16.00 22.50
N GLU A 16 11.37 15.10 23.24
CA GLU A 16 10.68 13.94 22.64
C GLU A 16 9.67 14.37 21.57
N ARG A 17 8.89 15.42 21.83
CA ARG A 17 7.92 15.95 20.89
C ARG A 17 8.59 16.59 19.66
N SER A 18 9.75 17.22 19.84
CA SER A 18 10.56 17.78 18.75
C SER A 18 11.14 16.66 17.87
N GLU A 19 11.70 15.63 18.50
CA GLU A 19 12.22 14.45 17.79
C GLU A 19 11.13 13.69 17.04
N LEU A 20 9.97 13.48 17.67
CA LEU A 20 8.80 12.89 17.01
C LEU A 20 8.29 13.73 15.86
N GLN A 21 8.32 15.06 15.98
CA GLN A 21 7.93 15.95 14.89
C GLN A 21 8.94 15.91 13.75
N GLU A 22 10.21 15.78 14.06
CA GLU A 22 11.28 15.66 13.06
C GLU A 22 11.20 14.31 12.34
N ILE A 23 10.98 13.22 13.08
CA ILE A 23 10.73 11.89 12.53
C ILE A 23 9.47 11.88 11.66
N ALA A 24 8.38 12.52 12.11
CA ALA A 24 7.16 12.64 11.32
C ALA A 24 7.38 13.48 10.05
N ASN A 25 8.21 14.53 10.13
CA ASN A 25 8.57 15.33 8.97
C ASN A 25 9.50 14.56 8.01
N LEU A 26 10.45 13.78 8.52
CA LEU A 26 11.29 12.90 7.71
C LEU A 26 10.44 11.82 7.03
N GLY A 27 9.48 11.21 7.75
CA GLY A 27 8.51 10.28 7.18
C GLY A 27 7.66 10.93 6.08
N LYS A 28 7.18 12.16 6.29
CA LYS A 28 6.46 12.93 5.25
C LYS A 28 7.35 13.24 4.05
N ILE A 29 8.61 13.60 4.29
CA ILE A 29 9.59 13.88 3.23
C ILE A 29 9.89 12.59 2.47
N GLU A 30 10.05 11.46 3.16
CA GLU A 30 10.28 10.16 2.53
C GLU A 30 9.06 9.73 1.69
N VAL A 31 7.85 9.90 2.21
CA VAL A 31 6.61 9.69 1.46
C VAL A 31 6.52 10.65 0.27
N GLN A 32 6.84 11.93 0.46
CA GLN A 32 6.85 12.91 -0.62
C GLN A 32 7.95 12.64 -1.65
N MET A 33 9.14 12.22 -1.25
CA MET A 33 10.20 11.84 -2.18
C MET A 33 9.83 10.60 -3.00
N ASN A 34 9.11 9.64 -2.39
CA ASN A 34 8.58 8.48 -3.10
C ASN A 34 7.40 8.84 -4.03
N GLN A 35 6.72 9.96 -3.81
CA GLN A 35 5.68 10.50 -4.69
C GLN A 35 6.24 11.25 -5.91
N TYR A 36 7.49 11.67 -5.87
CA TYR A 36 8.14 12.33 -7.01
C TYR A 36 8.77 11.32 -7.97
N LEU A 37 7.92 10.71 -8.79
CA LEU A 37 8.39 10.22 -10.08
C LEU A 37 8.96 11.42 -10.86
N SER A 38 10.17 11.29 -11.34
CA SER A 38 10.70 12.24 -12.32
C SER A 38 9.74 12.31 -13.52
N GLN A 39 9.67 13.46 -14.18
CA GLN A 39 8.84 13.59 -15.39
C GLN A 39 9.25 12.58 -16.47
N GLU A 40 10.49 12.12 -16.46
CA GLU A 40 11.02 11.10 -17.38
C GLU A 40 10.49 9.71 -17.05
N GLU A 41 10.44 9.34 -15.77
CA GLU A 41 9.82 8.08 -15.35
C GLU A 41 8.32 8.08 -15.65
N ARG A 42 7.61 9.20 -15.42
CA ARG A 42 6.19 9.34 -15.81
C ARG A 42 5.95 9.22 -17.32
N LYS A 43 6.93 9.65 -18.16
CA LYS A 43 6.87 9.46 -19.62
C LYS A 43 7.17 8.03 -20.03
N GLN A 44 8.03 7.33 -19.30
CA GLN A 44 8.41 5.94 -19.56
C GLN A 44 7.23 5.00 -19.31
N TYR A 45 6.36 5.31 -18.37
CA TYR A 45 5.15 4.54 -18.06
C TYR A 45 3.92 5.07 -18.81
N LYS A 46 4.03 5.18 -20.14
CA LYS A 46 2.83 5.37 -20.97
C LYS A 46 1.85 4.24 -20.69
N ILE A 47 0.59 4.60 -20.35
CA ILE A 47 -0.49 3.63 -20.22
C ILE A 47 -0.52 2.81 -21.50
N PRO A 48 -0.35 1.48 -21.44
CA PRO A 48 -0.45 0.66 -22.62
C PRO A 48 -1.80 0.88 -23.27
N SER A 49 -1.82 1.02 -24.60
CA SER A 49 -3.07 1.14 -25.35
C SER A 49 -4.01 -0.05 -25.21
N LYS A 50 -3.50 -1.17 -24.67
CA LYS A 50 -4.25 -2.37 -24.28
C LYS A 50 -3.83 -2.80 -22.88
N MET A 51 -4.70 -2.56 -21.90
CA MET A 51 -4.58 -3.11 -20.54
C MET A 51 -5.25 -4.49 -20.44
N GLN A 52 -5.40 -5.20 -21.56
CA GLN A 52 -5.99 -6.53 -21.58
C GLN A 52 -4.96 -7.59 -21.21
N ILE A 53 -5.40 -8.57 -20.47
CA ILE A 53 -4.70 -9.83 -20.21
C ILE A 53 -5.16 -10.83 -21.27
N GLU A 54 -4.26 -11.66 -21.76
CA GLU A 54 -4.58 -12.74 -22.69
C GLU A 54 -5.59 -13.71 -22.01
N ASP A 55 -6.57 -14.21 -22.77
CA ASP A 55 -7.72 -14.93 -22.24
C ASP A 55 -7.35 -16.19 -21.43
N ASP A 56 -6.26 -16.87 -21.81
CA ASP A 56 -5.74 -18.04 -21.08
C ASP A 56 -5.20 -17.65 -19.69
N LYS A 57 -4.55 -16.51 -19.56
CA LYS A 57 -4.06 -15.98 -18.29
C LYS A 57 -5.16 -15.39 -17.41
N MET A 58 -6.26 -14.92 -18.03
CA MET A 58 -7.43 -14.43 -17.29
C MET A 58 -8.10 -15.55 -16.49
N ILE A 59 -8.08 -16.79 -16.96
CA ILE A 59 -8.65 -17.93 -16.26
C ILE A 59 -7.95 -18.14 -14.91
N ASP A 60 -6.62 -18.01 -14.87
CA ASP A 60 -5.87 -18.20 -13.64
C ASP A 60 -6.04 -17.05 -12.64
N LEU A 61 -6.39 -15.85 -13.13
CA LEU A 61 -6.57 -14.65 -12.29
C LEU A 61 -7.62 -14.86 -11.16
N PHE A 62 -8.60 -15.73 -11.37
CA PHE A 62 -9.68 -16.01 -10.40
C PHE A 62 -9.58 -17.40 -9.78
N THR A 63 -8.41 -17.98 -9.80
CA THR A 63 -8.17 -19.33 -9.24
C THR A 63 -6.98 -19.31 -8.27
N ILE A 64 -6.88 -20.36 -7.47
CA ILE A 64 -5.73 -20.57 -6.58
C ILE A 64 -4.43 -20.87 -7.35
N LYS A 65 -4.50 -21.06 -8.67
CA LYS A 65 -3.33 -21.33 -9.52
C LYS A 65 -2.57 -20.07 -9.94
N PHE A 66 -3.11 -18.90 -9.61
CA PHE A 66 -2.43 -17.64 -9.91
C PHE A 66 -1.04 -17.64 -9.25
N ASP A 67 -0.04 -17.27 -10.03
CA ASP A 67 1.34 -17.11 -9.56
C ASP A 67 1.81 -15.69 -9.84
N ALA A 68 1.89 -14.86 -8.81
CA ALA A 68 2.36 -13.48 -8.91
C ALA A 68 3.82 -13.38 -9.37
N VAL A 69 4.62 -14.46 -9.23
CA VAL A 69 6.02 -14.49 -9.69
C VAL A 69 6.12 -14.57 -11.21
N ALA A 70 5.11 -15.18 -11.86
CA ALA A 70 5.05 -15.27 -13.31
C ALA A 70 4.75 -13.92 -14.00
N TRP A 71 4.43 -12.88 -13.20
CA TRP A 71 4.16 -11.53 -13.68
C TRP A 71 5.24 -10.58 -13.20
N ASP A 72 5.63 -9.64 -14.04
CA ASP A 72 6.62 -8.63 -13.72
C ASP A 72 6.23 -7.25 -14.30
N GLY A 73 6.91 -6.22 -13.82
CA GLY A 73 6.77 -4.86 -14.33
C GLY A 73 5.32 -4.45 -14.59
N ILE A 74 4.98 -4.21 -15.85
CA ILE A 74 3.62 -3.79 -16.27
C ILE A 74 2.58 -4.89 -16.05
N GLY A 75 2.98 -6.15 -15.96
CA GLY A 75 2.08 -7.28 -15.75
C GLY A 75 1.29 -7.15 -14.44
N HIS A 76 1.93 -6.74 -13.35
CA HIS A 76 1.28 -6.50 -12.07
C HIS A 76 0.19 -5.42 -12.16
N PHE A 77 0.44 -4.34 -12.92
CA PHE A 77 -0.56 -3.28 -13.12
C PHE A 77 -1.75 -3.77 -13.95
N LYS A 78 -1.49 -4.63 -14.97
CA LYS A 78 -2.56 -5.26 -15.76
C LYS A 78 -3.45 -6.14 -14.91
N VAL A 79 -2.87 -6.94 -13.99
CA VAL A 79 -3.61 -7.78 -13.05
C VAL A 79 -4.55 -6.94 -12.19
N LEU A 80 -4.02 -5.90 -11.54
CA LEU A 80 -4.82 -5.03 -10.67
C LEU A 80 -5.87 -4.22 -11.45
N TRP A 81 -5.58 -3.82 -12.68
CA TRP A 81 -6.56 -3.20 -13.55
C TRP A 81 -7.68 -4.19 -13.91
N ALA A 82 -7.33 -5.41 -14.31
CA ALA A 82 -8.30 -6.43 -14.68
C ALA A 82 -9.21 -6.82 -13.50
N ILE A 83 -8.69 -6.83 -12.27
CA ILE A 83 -9.49 -7.03 -11.05
C ILE A 83 -10.52 -5.90 -10.90
N ALA A 84 -10.11 -4.65 -11.01
CA ALA A 84 -11.02 -3.52 -10.90
C ALA A 84 -12.08 -3.50 -12.02
N ASP A 85 -11.68 -3.86 -13.25
CA ASP A 85 -12.57 -3.96 -14.41
C ASP A 85 -13.59 -5.11 -14.26
N THR A 86 -13.17 -6.27 -13.77
CA THR A 86 -14.04 -7.43 -13.52
C THR A 86 -15.19 -7.12 -12.57
N PHE A 87 -14.95 -6.30 -11.57
CA PHE A 87 -15.98 -5.84 -10.65
C PHE A 87 -16.71 -4.58 -11.13
N ASP A 88 -16.38 -4.08 -12.32
CA ASP A 88 -16.94 -2.87 -12.94
C ASP A 88 -16.74 -1.60 -12.10
N LEU A 89 -15.70 -1.57 -11.26
CA LEU A 89 -15.48 -0.48 -10.32
C LEU A 89 -15.09 0.83 -11.02
N LEU A 90 -14.25 0.73 -12.05
CA LEU A 90 -13.77 1.92 -12.76
C LEU A 90 -14.91 2.66 -13.47
N ARG A 91 -15.84 1.91 -14.08
CA ARG A 91 -17.02 2.47 -14.74
C ARG A 91 -18.02 3.02 -13.74
N GLU A 92 -18.35 2.27 -12.70
CA GLU A 92 -19.31 2.65 -11.67
C GLU A 92 -18.94 3.98 -11.02
N PHE A 93 -17.68 4.14 -10.62
CA PHE A 93 -17.20 5.35 -9.96
C PHE A 93 -16.62 6.39 -10.92
N LYS A 94 -16.77 6.18 -12.23
CA LYS A 94 -16.26 7.09 -13.28
C LYS A 94 -14.77 7.42 -13.09
N ILE A 95 -13.98 6.40 -12.71
CA ILE A 95 -12.53 6.53 -12.53
C ILE A 95 -11.87 6.32 -13.90
N PRO A 96 -11.24 7.34 -14.48
CA PRO A 96 -10.49 7.16 -15.72
C PRO A 96 -9.34 6.15 -15.54
N ASN A 97 -9.10 5.31 -16.54
CA ASN A 97 -8.01 4.33 -16.52
C ASN A 97 -6.66 4.98 -16.19
N GLU A 98 -6.44 6.20 -16.65
CA GLU A 98 -5.23 6.96 -16.35
C GLU A 98 -5.09 7.27 -14.85
N LYS A 99 -6.18 7.66 -14.18
CA LYS A 99 -6.16 7.93 -12.74
C LYS A 99 -5.92 6.66 -11.94
N TRP A 100 -6.56 5.56 -12.33
CA TRP A 100 -6.35 4.26 -11.70
C TRP A 100 -4.90 3.79 -11.87
N PHE A 101 -4.35 3.89 -13.08
CA PHE A 101 -2.96 3.55 -13.34
C PHE A 101 -1.98 4.41 -12.53
N ARG A 102 -2.22 5.72 -12.44
CA ARG A 102 -1.39 6.61 -11.60
C ARG A 102 -1.46 6.23 -10.13
N PHE A 103 -2.64 5.93 -9.61
CA PHE A 103 -2.80 5.42 -8.25
C PHE A 103 -1.95 4.15 -8.05
N LEU A 104 -2.09 3.16 -8.92
CA LEU A 104 -1.31 1.93 -8.84
C LEU A 104 0.20 2.18 -8.90
N LEU A 105 0.62 3.11 -9.74
CA LEU A 105 2.02 3.46 -9.88
C LEU A 105 2.55 4.13 -8.61
N GLU A 106 1.86 5.12 -8.09
CA GLU A 106 2.27 5.85 -6.87
C GLU A 106 2.30 4.91 -5.67
N ILE A 107 1.27 4.09 -5.47
CA ILE A 107 1.28 3.14 -4.34
C ILE A 107 2.35 2.05 -4.52
N SER A 108 2.62 1.58 -5.73
CA SER A 108 3.66 0.59 -5.98
C SER A 108 5.05 1.05 -5.56
N GLN A 109 5.31 2.36 -5.63
CA GLN A 109 6.58 2.95 -5.26
C GLN A 109 6.76 3.13 -3.76
N THR A 110 5.67 3.10 -2.99
CA THR A 110 5.76 3.06 -1.53
C THR A 110 6.29 1.72 -1.04
N TYR A 111 6.11 0.64 -1.81
CA TYR A 111 6.59 -0.68 -1.46
C TYR A 111 8.11 -0.80 -1.62
N LYS A 112 8.79 -1.09 -0.53
CA LYS A 112 10.24 -1.25 -0.48
C LYS A 112 10.68 -2.58 -1.11
N LYS A 113 11.97 -2.66 -1.49
CA LYS A 113 12.58 -3.90 -1.98
C LYS A 113 12.97 -4.83 -0.82
N VAL A 114 11.98 -5.20 -0.01
CA VAL A 114 12.15 -6.18 1.07
C VAL A 114 11.85 -7.59 0.55
N PRO A 115 12.36 -8.66 1.20
CA PRO A 115 12.21 -10.03 0.69
C PRO A 115 10.77 -10.50 0.50
N TYR A 116 9.84 -10.11 1.39
CA TYR A 116 8.47 -10.61 1.38
C TYR A 116 7.42 -9.49 1.18
N HIS A 117 7.31 -8.51 2.07
CA HIS A 117 6.28 -7.45 2.04
C HIS A 117 6.60 -6.38 0.97
N ASN A 118 6.66 -6.79 -0.27
CA ASN A 118 6.99 -5.97 -1.44
C ASN A 118 5.78 -5.84 -2.39
N TRP A 119 5.92 -5.08 -3.46
CA TRP A 119 4.83 -4.85 -4.43
C TRP A 119 4.23 -6.13 -5.01
N ARG A 120 5.04 -7.16 -5.30
CA ARG A 120 4.54 -8.43 -5.79
C ARG A 120 3.63 -9.12 -4.77
N HIS A 121 3.99 -9.07 -3.47
CA HIS A 121 3.14 -9.57 -2.40
C HIS A 121 1.78 -8.84 -2.36
N ALA A 122 1.77 -7.51 -2.53
CA ALA A 122 0.51 -6.75 -2.59
C ALA A 122 -0.39 -7.22 -3.75
N VAL A 123 0.18 -7.50 -4.92
CA VAL A 123 -0.55 -8.03 -6.06
C VAL A 123 -1.11 -9.42 -5.77
N ASP A 124 -0.30 -10.30 -5.18
CA ASP A 124 -0.67 -11.66 -4.80
C ASP A 124 -1.84 -11.66 -3.80
N VAL A 125 -1.74 -10.88 -2.73
CA VAL A 125 -2.80 -10.73 -1.73
C VAL A 125 -4.08 -10.15 -2.36
N THR A 126 -3.96 -9.16 -3.22
CA THR A 126 -5.13 -8.57 -3.89
C THR A 126 -5.84 -9.57 -4.79
N GLN A 127 -5.07 -10.37 -5.52
CA GLN A 127 -5.62 -11.46 -6.33
C GLN A 127 -6.29 -12.52 -5.45
N PHE A 128 -5.64 -12.92 -4.36
CA PHE A 128 -6.22 -13.93 -3.46
C PHE A 128 -7.52 -13.46 -2.80
N VAL A 129 -7.60 -12.21 -2.36
CA VAL A 129 -8.84 -11.58 -1.88
C VAL A 129 -9.92 -11.62 -2.97
N THR A 130 -9.54 -11.26 -4.21
CA THR A 130 -10.47 -11.32 -5.36
C THR A 130 -11.00 -12.72 -5.62
N TYR A 131 -10.11 -13.73 -5.58
CA TYR A 131 -10.49 -15.13 -5.68
C TYR A 131 -11.49 -15.53 -4.59
N GLN A 132 -11.23 -15.14 -3.34
CA GLN A 132 -12.14 -15.43 -2.22
C GLN A 132 -13.51 -14.75 -2.40
N ILE A 133 -13.55 -13.49 -2.83
CA ILE A 133 -14.79 -12.77 -3.12
C ILE A 133 -15.59 -13.51 -4.17
N LYS A 134 -14.96 -13.98 -5.26
CA LYS A 134 -15.61 -14.75 -6.32
C LYS A 134 -16.08 -16.12 -5.84
N LEU A 135 -15.23 -16.87 -5.15
CA LEU A 135 -15.53 -18.20 -4.64
C LEU A 135 -16.73 -18.22 -3.70
N THR A 136 -16.81 -17.21 -2.83
CA THR A 136 -17.88 -17.10 -1.82
C THR A 136 -19.09 -16.32 -2.31
N LYS A 137 -19.05 -15.80 -3.54
CA LYS A 137 -20.06 -14.90 -4.11
C LYS A 137 -20.33 -13.68 -3.23
N LEU A 138 -19.28 -13.20 -2.56
CA LEU A 138 -19.41 -12.07 -1.64
C LEU A 138 -19.77 -10.78 -2.40
N GLU A 139 -19.41 -10.67 -3.68
CA GLU A 139 -19.81 -9.55 -4.55
C GLU A 139 -21.31 -9.37 -4.70
N GLU A 140 -22.12 -10.43 -4.46
CA GLU A 140 -23.58 -10.34 -4.49
C GLU A 140 -24.16 -9.68 -3.22
N LYS A 141 -23.37 -9.63 -2.14
CA LYS A 141 -23.77 -9.13 -0.83
C LYS A 141 -23.17 -7.75 -0.51
N LEU A 142 -22.08 -7.37 -1.17
CA LEU A 142 -21.39 -6.13 -0.97
C LEU A 142 -21.86 -5.07 -1.98
N THR A 143 -21.90 -3.84 -1.54
CA THR A 143 -22.05 -2.70 -2.45
C THR A 143 -20.77 -2.52 -3.28
N LYS A 144 -20.88 -1.85 -4.41
CA LYS A 144 -19.70 -1.50 -5.23
C LYS A 144 -18.68 -0.67 -4.45
N PHE A 145 -19.14 0.18 -3.53
CA PHE A 145 -18.26 0.97 -2.69
C PHE A 145 -17.45 0.11 -1.71
N GLU A 146 -18.10 -0.87 -1.08
CA GLU A 146 -17.40 -1.82 -0.20
C GLU A 146 -16.42 -2.68 -0.99
N LEU A 147 -16.77 -3.14 -2.20
CA LEU A 147 -15.85 -3.87 -3.07
C LEU A 147 -14.64 -3.02 -3.45
N LEU A 148 -14.85 -1.75 -3.81
CA LEU A 148 -13.73 -0.83 -4.07
C LEU A 148 -12.84 -0.68 -2.83
N GLY A 149 -13.46 -0.52 -1.65
CA GLY A 149 -12.74 -0.43 -0.38
C GLY A 149 -11.89 -1.67 -0.11
N PHE A 150 -12.43 -2.88 -0.32
CA PHE A 150 -11.69 -4.14 -0.18
C PHE A 150 -10.48 -4.23 -1.12
N ILE A 151 -10.68 -3.89 -2.39
CA ILE A 151 -9.60 -3.97 -3.39
C ILE A 151 -8.51 -2.94 -3.08
N VAL A 152 -8.88 -1.70 -2.78
CA VAL A 152 -7.92 -0.65 -2.41
C VAL A 152 -7.18 -1.01 -1.13
N ALA A 153 -7.88 -1.50 -0.11
CA ALA A 153 -7.26 -1.95 1.14
C ALA A 153 -6.26 -3.08 0.89
N ALA A 154 -6.60 -4.07 0.06
CA ALA A 154 -5.69 -5.16 -0.29
C ALA A 154 -4.44 -4.66 -1.06
N ILE A 155 -4.60 -3.68 -1.95
CA ILE A 155 -3.48 -3.07 -2.69
C ILE A 155 -2.54 -2.31 -1.74
N CYS A 156 -3.07 -1.69 -0.69
CA CYS A 156 -2.33 -0.78 0.19
C CYS A 156 -1.90 -1.41 1.52
N HIS A 157 -2.30 -2.65 1.83
CA HIS A 157 -2.23 -3.22 3.18
C HIS A 157 -0.84 -3.23 3.80
N ASP A 158 0.21 -3.31 3.00
CA ASP A 158 1.62 -3.33 3.41
C ASP A 158 2.43 -2.15 2.83
N ALA A 159 1.76 -1.06 2.47
CA ALA A 159 2.42 0.12 1.90
C ALA A 159 3.57 0.61 2.80
N ASN A 160 4.75 0.78 2.20
CA ASN A 160 5.99 1.22 2.84
C ASN A 160 6.46 0.32 4.02
N HIS A 161 6.18 -0.99 3.95
CA HIS A 161 6.66 -1.93 4.96
C HIS A 161 8.19 -1.92 5.06
N ASP A 162 8.73 -1.84 6.29
CA ASP A 162 10.16 -1.76 6.55
C ASP A 162 10.88 -3.12 6.55
N GLY A 163 10.13 -4.21 6.50
CA GLY A 163 10.64 -5.58 6.55
C GLY A 163 10.77 -6.17 7.96
N PHE A 164 10.39 -5.40 8.99
CA PHE A 164 10.47 -5.82 10.39
C PHE A 164 9.08 -6.03 11.00
N THR A 165 9.04 -6.79 12.10
CA THR A 165 7.81 -7.01 12.87
C THR A 165 7.54 -5.85 13.83
N ASN A 166 6.28 -5.71 14.30
CA ASN A 166 5.94 -4.77 15.35
C ASN A 166 6.78 -4.96 16.61
N VAL A 167 7.04 -6.23 16.99
CA VAL A 167 7.89 -6.56 18.15
C VAL A 167 9.33 -6.07 17.97
N PHE A 168 9.87 -6.15 16.75
CA PHE A 168 11.19 -5.59 16.48
C PHE A 168 11.17 -4.07 16.59
N ASN A 169 10.19 -3.42 15.97
CA ASN A 169 10.04 -1.96 16.00
C ASN A 169 9.92 -1.43 17.44
N GLU A 170 9.19 -2.15 18.30
CA GLU A 170 9.06 -1.83 19.72
C GLU A 170 10.37 -2.01 20.48
N LYS A 171 10.97 -3.21 20.41
CA LYS A 171 12.17 -3.53 21.20
C LYS A 171 13.42 -2.79 20.77
N ALA A 172 13.53 -2.48 19.48
CA ALA A 172 14.66 -1.73 18.94
C ALA A 172 14.43 -0.21 18.99
N GLU A 173 13.28 0.24 19.52
CA GLU A 173 12.91 1.67 19.59
C GLU A 173 13.10 2.38 18.26
N THR A 174 12.63 1.73 17.17
CA THR A 174 12.79 2.31 15.84
C THR A 174 12.00 3.61 15.70
N PRO A 175 12.34 4.48 14.73
CA PRO A 175 11.56 5.69 14.47
C PRO A 175 10.06 5.44 14.30
N LEU A 176 9.66 4.32 13.67
CA LEU A 176 8.25 3.95 13.53
C LEU A 176 7.65 3.51 14.87
N GLY A 177 8.38 2.72 15.68
CA GLY A 177 7.95 2.32 17.01
C GLY A 177 7.67 3.53 17.89
N ILE A 178 8.59 4.49 17.93
CA ILE A 178 8.45 5.75 18.67
C ILE A 178 7.27 6.56 18.14
N LEU A 179 7.18 6.74 16.80
CA LEU A 179 6.14 7.54 16.15
C LEU A 179 4.72 7.05 16.50
N TYR A 180 4.52 5.74 16.45
CA TYR A 180 3.20 5.12 16.69
C TYR A 180 3.03 4.60 18.13
N LYS A 181 3.94 4.94 19.04
CA LYS A 181 3.88 4.59 20.47
C LYS A 181 3.70 3.09 20.71
N ASN A 182 4.36 2.29 19.89
CA ASN A 182 4.32 0.83 19.93
C ASN A 182 2.89 0.23 19.80
N GLN A 183 1.96 0.93 19.16
CA GLN A 183 0.58 0.47 18.97
C GLN A 183 0.34 0.12 17.49
N SER A 184 0.31 -1.19 17.17
CA SER A 184 0.09 -1.68 15.80
C SER A 184 0.92 -0.88 14.80
N VAL A 185 2.24 -0.84 15.04
CA VAL A 185 3.17 0.10 14.39
C VAL A 185 3.06 0.02 12.88
N MET A 186 3.16 -1.18 12.32
CA MET A 186 3.14 -1.36 10.87
C MET A 186 1.76 -1.10 10.27
N GLU A 187 0.71 -1.60 10.90
CA GLU A 187 -0.67 -1.40 10.41
C GLU A 187 -1.06 0.08 10.42
N THR A 188 -0.70 0.81 11.48
CA THR A 188 -0.92 2.25 11.56
C THR A 188 -0.10 3.00 10.52
N HIS A 189 1.14 2.56 10.29
CA HIS A 189 2.00 3.13 9.24
C HIS A 189 1.41 2.93 7.85
N HIS A 190 0.98 1.72 7.51
CA HIS A 190 0.37 1.42 6.21
C HIS A 190 -0.85 2.29 5.94
N CYS A 191 -1.75 2.45 6.94
CA CYS A 191 -2.90 3.33 6.82
C CYS A 191 -2.52 4.81 6.67
N THR A 192 -1.38 5.23 7.23
CA THR A 192 -0.90 6.62 7.12
C THR A 192 -0.31 6.91 5.76
N VAL A 193 0.33 5.91 5.15
CA VAL A 193 0.97 6.01 3.82
C VAL A 193 -0.09 5.95 2.70
N ALA A 194 -1.10 5.08 2.85
CA ALA A 194 -2.19 4.89 1.90
C ALA A 194 -3.11 6.12 1.84
#